data_ab57a36fbafcd374539a95a0a37f9258
#
_entry.id   ab57a36fbafcd374539a95a0a37f9258
#
_cell.length_a   1.000
_cell.length_b   1.000
_cell.length_c   1.000
_cell.angle_alpha   90.00
_cell.angle_beta   90.00
_cell.angle_gamma   90.00
#
_symmetry.space_group_name_H-M   'P 1'
#
loop_
_entity.id
_entity.type
_entity.pdbx_description
1 polymer ?
#
loop_
_entity_poly.entity_id
_entity_poly.type
_entity_poly.pdbx_seq_one_letter_code
_entity_poly.pdbx_strand_id
1 'polypeptide(L)'
;MGNGNKVEFLVAICALVASAMAVFMAWDQGRVMRAQQHGAVYPVLQVDGYVSNRADQTAVGINIRNSGVGPALIESVELLVNGEKTNSFSRELTSLPDGFEMSWSAIVGRALAPGETVTPIDMVWPRGILDTEDVNNISIDAQTWALEICYCSVFERCWKTERIGRSRATPVDKCVPQEEDLFEQLGLETLAAEL
;
A
#
# COMPACT_ATOMS: atom_id res chain seq x y z
N MET A 1 -22.63 21.54 68.62
CA MET A 1 -22.15 21.99 67.27
C MET A 1 -20.88 21.24 66.94
N GLY A 2 -20.90 20.25 66.03
CA GLY A 2 -19.66 19.55 65.73
C GLY A 2 -19.70 18.38 64.74
N ASN A 3 -20.87 17.76 64.50
CA ASN A 3 -20.87 16.57 63.60
C ASN A 3 -21.30 16.88 62.16
N GLY A 4 -22.05 17.94 61.87
CA GLY A 4 -22.46 18.32 60.54
C GLY A 4 -21.26 18.64 59.62
N ASN A 5 -20.33 19.48 60.10
CA ASN A 5 -19.16 19.90 59.34
C ASN A 5 -18.22 18.72 58.89
N LYS A 6 -18.15 17.67 59.75
CA LYS A 6 -17.31 16.50 59.41
C LYS A 6 -17.92 15.62 58.29
N VAL A 7 -19.25 15.51 58.29
CA VAL A 7 -19.99 14.75 57.28
C VAL A 7 -19.95 15.50 55.97
N GLU A 8 -20.16 16.80 55.94
CA GLU A 8 -20.06 17.65 54.75
C GLU A 8 -18.66 17.61 54.16
N PHE A 9 -17.62 17.66 54.99
CA PHE A 9 -16.22 17.55 54.52
C PHE A 9 -15.91 16.19 53.93
N LEU A 10 -16.39 15.08 54.52
CA LEU A 10 -16.25 13.74 54.00
C LEU A 10 -16.95 13.57 52.63
N VAL A 11 -18.17 14.08 52.50
CA VAL A 11 -18.92 14.05 51.24
C VAL A 11 -18.18 14.82 50.16
N ALA A 12 -17.63 16.01 50.49
CA ALA A 12 -16.85 16.80 49.54
C ALA A 12 -15.60 16.07 49.08
N ILE A 13 -14.87 15.40 49.96
CA ILE A 13 -13.69 14.58 49.57
C ILE A 13 -14.10 13.41 48.68
N CYS A 14 -15.16 12.68 49.04
CA CYS A 14 -15.66 11.58 48.22
C CYS A 14 -16.08 12.06 46.83
N ALA A 15 -16.75 13.18 46.72
CA ALA A 15 -17.13 13.77 45.44
C ALA A 15 -15.90 14.17 44.60
N LEU A 16 -14.86 14.72 45.23
CA LEU A 16 -13.63 15.11 44.58
C LEU A 16 -12.85 13.88 44.08
N VAL A 17 -12.75 12.82 44.86
CA VAL A 17 -12.13 11.56 44.47
C VAL A 17 -12.91 10.91 43.33
N ALA A 18 -14.24 10.85 43.42
CA ALA A 18 -15.08 10.27 42.37
C ALA A 18 -14.94 11.04 41.04
N SER A 19 -14.90 12.39 41.11
CA SER A 19 -14.68 13.21 39.90
C SER A 19 -13.30 13.00 39.29
N ALA A 20 -12.25 12.88 40.09
CA ALA A 20 -10.90 12.58 39.61
C ALA A 20 -10.83 11.19 38.93
N MET A 21 -11.48 10.18 39.53
CA MET A 21 -11.57 8.84 38.90
C MET A 21 -12.37 8.87 37.60
N ALA A 22 -13.44 9.64 37.50
CA ALA A 22 -14.23 9.78 36.29
C ALA A 22 -13.41 10.40 35.13
N VAL A 23 -12.63 11.44 35.44
CA VAL A 23 -11.73 12.07 34.45
C VAL A 23 -10.65 11.09 33.97
N PHE A 24 -10.06 10.34 34.90
CA PHE A 24 -9.06 9.32 34.53
C PHE A 24 -9.66 8.23 33.64
N MET A 25 -10.84 7.69 33.98
CA MET A 25 -11.52 6.69 33.17
C MET A 25 -11.91 7.24 31.78
N ALA A 26 -12.39 8.48 31.70
CA ALA A 26 -12.73 9.11 30.42
C ALA A 26 -11.50 9.27 29.53
N TRP A 27 -10.36 9.62 30.11
CA TRP A 27 -9.10 9.70 29.34
C TRP A 27 -8.67 8.34 28.83
N ASP A 28 -8.67 7.30 29.67
CA ASP A 28 -8.26 5.94 29.25
C ASP A 28 -9.19 5.39 28.18
N GLN A 29 -10.52 5.54 28.35
CA GLN A 29 -11.51 5.18 27.32
C GLN A 29 -11.25 5.92 25.99
N GLY A 30 -10.91 7.21 26.04
CA GLY A 30 -10.58 7.99 24.84
C GLY A 30 -9.33 7.47 24.10
N ARG A 31 -8.36 6.92 24.82
CA ARG A 31 -7.18 6.28 24.21
C ARG A 31 -7.55 4.95 23.52
N VAL A 32 -8.33 4.11 24.20
CA VAL A 32 -8.80 2.83 23.67
C VAL A 32 -9.65 3.03 22.42
N MET A 33 -10.60 3.97 22.46
CA MET A 33 -11.45 4.30 21.30
C MET A 33 -10.62 4.74 20.09
N ARG A 34 -9.63 5.61 20.27
CA ARG A 34 -8.74 6.02 19.18
C ARG A 34 -7.96 4.84 18.60
N ALA A 35 -7.43 3.96 19.43
CA ALA A 35 -6.74 2.76 18.96
C ALA A 35 -7.67 1.85 18.16
N GLN A 36 -8.91 1.66 18.59
CA GLN A 36 -9.93 0.89 17.90
C GLN A 36 -10.31 1.52 16.54
N GLN A 37 -10.50 2.84 16.49
CA GLN A 37 -10.80 3.56 15.25
C GLN A 37 -9.67 3.39 14.21
N HIS A 38 -8.41 3.50 14.63
CA HIS A 38 -7.27 3.26 13.74
C HIS A 38 -7.19 1.80 13.29
N GLY A 39 -7.50 0.85 14.16
CA GLY A 39 -7.53 -0.58 13.81
C GLY A 39 -8.66 -0.93 12.84
N ALA A 40 -9.81 -0.29 12.96
CA ALA A 40 -10.99 -0.53 12.11
C ALA A 40 -10.81 -0.08 10.65
N VAL A 41 -9.82 0.75 10.36
CA VAL A 41 -9.52 1.26 9.01
C VAL A 41 -8.06 1.03 8.61
N TYR A 42 -7.45 -0.02 9.13
CA TYR A 42 -6.06 -0.35 8.85
C TYR A 42 -5.92 -0.94 7.44
N PRO A 43 -5.28 -0.23 6.47
CA PRO A 43 -5.01 -0.75 5.16
C PRO A 43 -3.78 -1.65 5.18
N VAL A 44 -3.76 -2.68 4.32
CA VAL A 44 -2.61 -3.56 4.11
C VAL A 44 -2.45 -3.77 2.62
N LEU A 45 -1.49 -3.11 2.01
CA LEU A 45 -1.16 -3.36 0.61
C LEU A 45 -0.28 -4.59 0.47
N GLN A 46 -0.68 -5.46 -0.43
CA GLN A 46 0.08 -6.60 -0.91
C GLN A 46 0.40 -6.37 -2.37
N VAL A 47 1.67 -6.47 -2.71
CA VAL A 47 2.18 -6.31 -4.08
C VAL A 47 2.68 -7.67 -4.53
N ASP A 48 2.07 -8.25 -5.54
CA ASP A 48 2.39 -9.58 -6.06
C ASP A 48 2.73 -9.47 -7.55
N GLY A 49 3.93 -9.90 -7.92
CA GLY A 49 4.24 -10.23 -9.31
C GLY A 49 3.60 -11.56 -9.70
N TYR A 50 3.13 -11.69 -10.91
CA TYR A 50 2.59 -12.94 -11.41
C TYR A 50 3.11 -13.28 -12.80
N VAL A 51 3.21 -14.57 -13.06
CA VAL A 51 3.37 -15.15 -14.39
C VAL A 51 2.22 -16.13 -14.60
N SER A 52 1.42 -15.91 -15.63
CA SER A 52 0.26 -16.74 -15.96
C SER A 52 0.46 -17.35 -17.34
N ASN A 53 0.67 -18.67 -17.38
CA ASN A 53 0.79 -19.41 -18.64
C ASN A 53 -0.54 -20.12 -18.94
N ARG A 54 -1.29 -19.60 -19.90
CA ARG A 54 -2.58 -20.16 -20.35
C ARG A 54 -2.43 -20.88 -21.70
N ALA A 55 -3.50 -21.53 -22.15
CA ALA A 55 -3.48 -22.30 -23.39
C ALA A 55 -3.19 -21.45 -24.63
N ASP A 56 -3.51 -20.17 -24.62
CA ASP A 56 -3.47 -19.22 -25.74
C ASP A 56 -2.45 -18.09 -25.55
N GLN A 57 -1.99 -17.83 -24.34
CA GLN A 57 -1.12 -16.69 -24.03
C GLN A 57 -0.31 -16.88 -22.76
N THR A 58 0.80 -16.16 -22.67
CA THR A 58 1.55 -15.97 -21.42
C THR A 58 1.44 -14.53 -20.99
N ALA A 59 1.07 -14.28 -19.73
CA ALA A 59 0.95 -12.96 -19.18
C ALA A 59 1.89 -12.80 -17.97
N VAL A 60 2.54 -11.64 -17.89
CA VAL A 60 3.42 -11.23 -16.78
C VAL A 60 2.99 -9.87 -16.31
N GLY A 61 2.84 -9.68 -15.01
CA GLY A 61 2.39 -8.39 -14.50
C GLY A 61 2.52 -8.28 -12.99
N ILE A 62 1.99 -7.17 -12.47
CA ILE A 62 1.97 -6.86 -11.05
C ILE A 62 0.52 -6.66 -10.62
N ASN A 63 0.14 -7.30 -9.52
CA ASN A 63 -1.12 -7.07 -8.83
C ASN A 63 -0.87 -6.36 -7.51
N ILE A 64 -1.65 -5.32 -7.25
CA ILE A 64 -1.66 -4.61 -5.97
C ILE A 64 -3.03 -4.78 -5.36
N ARG A 65 -3.07 -5.43 -4.20
CA ARG A 65 -4.31 -5.71 -3.48
C ARG A 65 -4.30 -5.06 -2.11
N ASN A 66 -5.41 -4.44 -1.74
CA ASN A 66 -5.64 -4.05 -0.35
C ASN A 66 -6.27 -5.22 0.42
N SER A 67 -5.45 -5.92 1.19
CA SER A 67 -5.87 -7.03 2.08
C SER A 67 -6.27 -6.56 3.48
N GLY A 68 -6.29 -5.24 3.72
CA GLY A 68 -6.69 -4.63 4.98
C GLY A 68 -8.20 -4.44 5.12
N VAL A 69 -8.58 -3.78 6.20
CA VAL A 69 -9.99 -3.49 6.54
C VAL A 69 -10.41 -2.05 6.25
N GLY A 70 -9.46 -1.17 5.93
CA GLY A 70 -9.71 0.22 5.55
C GLY A 70 -9.18 0.54 4.16
N PRO A 71 -9.60 1.65 3.54
CA PRO A 71 -9.07 2.09 2.26
C PRO A 71 -7.60 2.48 2.38
N ALA A 72 -6.81 2.18 1.34
CA ALA A 72 -5.43 2.60 1.17
C ALA A 72 -5.38 3.78 0.19
N LEU A 73 -4.97 4.95 0.65
CA LEU A 73 -4.76 6.14 -0.19
C LEU A 73 -3.31 6.09 -0.69
N ILE A 74 -3.12 5.88 -1.99
CA ILE A 74 -1.78 5.74 -2.58
C ILE A 74 -1.24 7.14 -2.91
N GLU A 75 -0.14 7.50 -2.27
CA GLU A 75 0.48 8.83 -2.38
C GLU A 75 1.68 8.83 -3.34
N SER A 76 2.44 7.73 -3.40
CA SER A 76 3.58 7.61 -4.29
C SER A 76 3.90 6.16 -4.63
N VAL A 77 4.51 5.96 -5.80
CA VAL A 77 5.02 4.67 -6.27
C VAL A 77 6.42 4.83 -6.86
N GLU A 78 7.37 4.01 -6.44
CA GLU A 78 8.74 4.02 -6.92
C GLU A 78 9.18 2.60 -7.26
N LEU A 79 9.85 2.45 -8.41
CA LEU A 79 10.48 1.19 -8.78
C LEU A 79 11.94 1.20 -8.30
N LEU A 80 12.35 0.12 -7.66
CA LEU A 80 13.74 -0.13 -7.31
C LEU A 80 14.23 -1.37 -8.06
N VAL A 81 15.38 -1.24 -8.68
CA VAL A 81 16.09 -2.35 -9.34
C VAL A 81 17.42 -2.55 -8.61
N ASN A 82 17.65 -3.75 -8.09
CA ASN A 82 18.81 -4.05 -7.22
C ASN A 82 18.94 -3.11 -6.01
N GLY A 83 17.82 -2.55 -5.52
CA GLY A 83 17.77 -1.62 -4.39
C GLY A 83 18.06 -0.16 -4.73
N GLU A 84 18.30 0.16 -5.99
CA GLU A 84 18.45 1.53 -6.49
C GLU A 84 17.16 2.02 -7.16
N LYS A 85 16.76 3.26 -6.87
CA LYS A 85 15.57 3.85 -7.49
C LYS A 85 15.82 4.09 -8.97
N THR A 86 14.85 3.72 -9.79
CA THR A 86 14.81 4.03 -11.21
C THR A 86 13.58 4.88 -11.53
N ASN A 87 13.78 5.88 -12.38
CA ASN A 87 12.69 6.78 -12.80
C ASN A 87 12.04 6.34 -14.10
N SER A 88 12.52 5.24 -14.71
CA SER A 88 11.99 4.74 -15.96
C SER A 88 11.91 3.22 -15.94
N PHE A 89 10.73 2.72 -16.28
CA PHE A 89 10.49 1.30 -16.49
C PHE A 89 10.96 0.83 -17.88
N SER A 90 11.16 1.76 -18.82
CA SER A 90 11.44 1.46 -20.23
C SER A 90 12.74 0.66 -20.42
N ARG A 91 13.76 0.91 -19.60
CA ARG A 91 15.00 0.13 -19.67
C ARG A 91 14.77 -1.36 -19.36
N GLU A 92 13.95 -1.63 -18.38
CA GLU A 92 13.65 -3.00 -17.94
C GLU A 92 12.76 -3.71 -18.98
N LEU A 93 11.87 -2.99 -19.65
CA LEU A 93 11.05 -3.52 -20.74
C LEU A 93 11.86 -3.88 -21.97
N THR A 94 12.92 -3.13 -22.30
CA THR A 94 13.80 -3.43 -23.45
C THR A 94 14.61 -4.72 -23.28
N SER A 95 14.71 -5.25 -22.05
CA SER A 95 15.34 -6.55 -21.81
C SER A 95 14.38 -7.73 -21.98
N LEU A 96 13.09 -7.47 -22.15
CA LEU A 96 12.08 -8.51 -22.35
C LEU A 96 12.01 -8.94 -23.83
N PRO A 97 11.64 -10.20 -24.11
CA PRO A 97 11.38 -10.66 -25.47
C PRO A 97 10.30 -9.82 -26.15
N ASP A 98 10.52 -9.50 -27.43
CA ASP A 98 9.58 -8.72 -28.24
C ASP A 98 8.22 -9.41 -28.44
N GLY A 99 7.22 -8.66 -28.88
CA GLY A 99 5.91 -9.17 -29.32
C GLY A 99 4.87 -9.29 -28.22
N PHE A 100 5.01 -8.56 -27.13
CA PHE A 100 3.96 -8.44 -26.14
C PHE A 100 3.01 -7.26 -26.41
N GLU A 101 1.77 -7.44 -25.98
CA GLU A 101 0.82 -6.35 -25.80
C GLU A 101 0.87 -5.89 -24.34
N MET A 102 0.95 -4.58 -24.11
CA MET A 102 1.05 -4.03 -22.78
C MET A 102 -0.20 -3.23 -22.43
N SER A 103 -0.71 -3.42 -21.22
CA SER A 103 -1.71 -2.57 -20.62
C SER A 103 -1.20 -1.99 -19.29
N TRP A 104 -1.60 -0.74 -18.99
CA TRP A 104 -1.19 -0.06 -17.77
C TRP A 104 -2.34 0.72 -17.13
N SER A 105 -2.18 1.03 -15.85
CA SER A 105 -3.15 1.82 -15.09
C SER A 105 -2.43 2.61 -14.00
N ALA A 106 -2.62 3.92 -13.97
CA ALA A 106 -2.13 4.79 -12.92
C ALA A 106 -2.70 4.38 -11.55
N ILE A 107 -1.88 4.45 -10.52
CA ILE A 107 -2.27 4.10 -9.14
C ILE A 107 -2.07 5.24 -8.15
N VAL A 108 -1.19 6.21 -8.43
CA VAL A 108 -0.99 7.39 -7.57
C VAL A 108 -2.27 8.21 -7.50
N GLY A 109 -2.62 8.69 -6.30
CA GLY A 109 -3.87 9.40 -6.05
C GLY A 109 -5.12 8.50 -5.96
N ARG A 110 -4.98 7.18 -6.13
CA ARG A 110 -6.09 6.24 -5.96
C ARG A 110 -6.33 5.88 -4.50
N ALA A 111 -7.61 5.65 -4.19
CA ALA A 111 -8.03 5.00 -2.96
C ALA A 111 -8.42 3.55 -3.28
N LEU A 112 -7.63 2.57 -2.86
CA LEU A 112 -7.99 1.17 -2.97
C LEU A 112 -8.90 0.75 -1.80
N ALA A 113 -10.12 0.31 -2.12
CA ALA A 113 -11.04 -0.22 -1.13
C ALA A 113 -10.54 -1.56 -0.54
N PRO A 114 -11.01 -1.96 0.66
CA PRO A 114 -10.73 -3.28 1.21
C PRO A 114 -11.12 -4.40 0.24
N GLY A 115 -10.18 -5.30 -0.04
CA GLY A 115 -10.35 -6.41 -0.97
C GLY A 115 -10.18 -6.05 -2.45
N GLU A 116 -10.07 -4.78 -2.80
CA GLU A 116 -9.83 -4.35 -4.17
C GLU A 116 -8.44 -4.74 -4.66
N THR A 117 -8.36 -5.11 -5.92
CA THR A 117 -7.11 -5.42 -6.63
C THR A 117 -7.02 -4.55 -7.87
N VAL A 118 -5.85 -3.96 -8.10
CA VAL A 118 -5.51 -3.24 -9.34
C VAL A 118 -4.29 -3.90 -9.96
N THR A 119 -4.25 -3.96 -11.29
CA THR A 119 -3.12 -4.44 -12.07
C THR A 119 -2.50 -3.21 -12.76
N PRO A 120 -1.46 -2.59 -12.17
CA PRO A 120 -0.88 -1.38 -12.74
C PRO A 120 -0.10 -1.61 -14.03
N ILE A 121 0.38 -2.84 -14.24
CA ILE A 121 1.03 -3.26 -15.49
C ILE A 121 0.73 -4.73 -15.76
N ASP A 122 0.41 -5.04 -17.01
CA ASP A 122 0.19 -6.38 -17.55
C ASP A 122 0.77 -6.46 -18.96
N MET A 123 1.62 -7.45 -19.20
CA MET A 123 2.28 -7.73 -20.47
C MET A 123 1.85 -9.10 -20.93
N VAL A 124 1.31 -9.20 -22.14
CA VAL A 124 0.72 -10.42 -22.67
C VAL A 124 1.41 -10.80 -23.99
N TRP A 125 2.00 -11.97 -24.03
CA TRP A 125 2.58 -12.58 -25.24
C TRP A 125 1.60 -13.61 -25.82
N PRO A 126 1.39 -13.60 -27.15
CA PRO A 126 0.76 -14.70 -27.84
C PRO A 126 1.49 -16.02 -27.59
N ARG A 127 0.77 -17.13 -27.67
CA ARG A 127 1.37 -18.45 -27.46
C ARG A 127 2.52 -18.72 -28.41
N GLY A 128 3.61 -19.28 -27.87
CA GLY A 128 4.78 -19.71 -28.63
C GLY A 128 5.81 -18.61 -28.92
N ILE A 129 5.57 -17.39 -28.44
CA ILE A 129 6.59 -16.32 -28.45
C ILE A 129 7.59 -16.58 -27.32
N LEU A 130 7.12 -16.83 -26.09
CA LEU A 130 7.98 -17.16 -24.96
C LEU A 130 8.19 -18.66 -24.86
N ASP A 131 9.44 -19.07 -24.72
CA ASP A 131 9.79 -20.42 -24.33
C ASP A 131 9.96 -20.57 -22.81
N THR A 132 10.31 -21.76 -22.33
CA THR A 132 10.47 -22.00 -20.89
C THR A 132 11.69 -21.27 -20.31
N GLU A 133 12.72 -21.04 -21.11
CA GLU A 133 13.93 -20.33 -20.70
C GLU A 133 13.63 -18.84 -20.55
N ASP A 134 12.89 -18.23 -21.48
CA ASP A 134 12.42 -16.85 -21.41
C ASP A 134 11.61 -16.59 -20.16
N VAL A 135 10.61 -17.44 -19.88
CA VAL A 135 9.77 -17.33 -18.68
C VAL A 135 10.61 -17.43 -17.40
N ASN A 136 11.61 -18.34 -17.39
CA ASN A 136 12.48 -18.48 -16.23
C ASN A 136 13.39 -17.26 -16.04
N ASN A 137 13.95 -16.70 -17.11
CA ASN A 137 14.78 -15.51 -17.08
C ASN A 137 13.98 -14.29 -16.58
N ILE A 138 12.78 -14.06 -17.11
CA ILE A 138 11.87 -13.00 -16.62
C ILE A 138 11.59 -13.17 -15.13
N SER A 139 11.35 -14.40 -14.67
CA SER A 139 11.07 -14.68 -13.26
C SER A 139 12.28 -14.41 -12.35
N ILE A 140 13.50 -14.64 -12.84
CA ILE A 140 14.74 -14.37 -12.12
C ILE A 140 14.98 -12.85 -12.04
N ASP A 141 14.85 -12.14 -13.15
CA ASP A 141 15.04 -10.70 -13.24
C ASP A 141 14.02 -9.95 -12.37
N ALA A 142 12.77 -10.38 -12.39
CA ALA A 142 11.73 -9.82 -11.53
C ALA A 142 12.04 -9.92 -10.02
N GLN A 143 12.90 -10.85 -9.58
CA GLN A 143 13.31 -10.93 -8.18
C GLN A 143 14.25 -9.80 -7.76
N THR A 144 14.88 -9.12 -8.70
CA THR A 144 15.71 -7.94 -8.44
C THR A 144 14.90 -6.66 -8.28
N TRP A 145 13.63 -6.71 -8.64
CA TRP A 145 12.73 -5.57 -8.61
C TRP A 145 12.01 -5.46 -7.26
N ALA A 146 11.84 -4.26 -6.81
CA ALA A 146 10.98 -3.93 -5.69
C ALA A 146 10.11 -2.72 -6.06
N LEU A 147 8.84 -2.77 -5.69
CA LEU A 147 7.92 -1.66 -5.84
C LEU A 147 7.66 -1.07 -4.46
N GLU A 148 8.21 0.13 -4.22
CA GLU A 148 7.96 0.88 -3.01
C GLU A 148 6.74 1.75 -3.20
N ILE A 149 5.66 1.43 -2.49
CA ILE A 149 4.41 2.19 -2.51
C ILE A 149 4.26 2.85 -1.15
N CYS A 150 4.18 4.19 -1.11
CA CYS A 150 3.79 4.91 0.08
C CYS A 150 2.29 5.17 0.07
N TYR A 151 1.60 4.75 1.11
CA TYR A 151 0.16 4.85 1.23
C TYR A 151 -0.28 5.18 2.65
N CYS A 152 -1.44 5.82 2.77
CA CYS A 152 -1.98 6.25 4.04
C CYS A 152 -3.40 5.71 4.27
N SER A 153 -3.80 5.60 5.54
CA SER A 153 -5.19 5.42 5.91
C SER A 153 -5.93 6.76 5.89
N VAL A 154 -7.25 6.73 5.98
CA VAL A 154 -8.10 7.93 6.11
C VAL A 154 -7.82 8.76 7.38
N PHE A 155 -7.05 8.23 8.33
CA PHE A 155 -6.58 8.94 9.53
C PHE A 155 -5.12 9.36 9.44
N GLU A 156 -4.59 9.55 8.21
CA GLU A 156 -3.23 10.04 7.94
C GLU A 156 -2.11 9.21 8.58
N ARG A 157 -2.37 7.93 8.89
CA ARG A 157 -1.31 6.99 9.23
C ARG A 157 -0.77 6.39 7.95
N CYS A 158 0.55 6.39 7.79
CA CYS A 158 1.19 6.04 6.54
C CYS A 158 2.17 4.90 6.68
N TRP A 159 2.36 4.16 5.58
CA TRP A 159 3.28 3.03 5.47
C TRP A 159 3.91 3.00 4.09
N LYS A 160 5.06 2.31 4.01
CA LYS A 160 5.71 1.96 2.75
C LYS A 160 5.78 0.45 2.59
N THR A 161 5.48 -0.05 1.40
CA THR A 161 5.79 -1.44 1.04
C THR A 161 7.31 -1.62 0.90
N GLU A 162 7.83 -2.81 1.21
CA GLU A 162 9.28 -3.03 1.15
C GLU A 162 9.72 -3.87 -0.05
N ARG A 163 8.90 -4.85 -0.46
CA ARG A 163 9.23 -5.80 -1.53
C ARG A 163 7.97 -6.42 -2.14
N ILE A 164 8.09 -6.82 -3.40
CA ILE A 164 7.09 -7.67 -4.07
C ILE A 164 7.00 -9.02 -3.34
N GLY A 165 5.78 -9.54 -3.19
CA GLY A 165 5.48 -10.80 -2.51
C GLY A 165 5.44 -10.70 -0.98
N ARG A 166 5.51 -9.50 -0.39
CA ARG A 166 5.41 -9.29 1.06
C ARG A 166 4.35 -8.27 1.40
N SER A 167 3.49 -8.62 2.36
CA SER A 167 2.46 -7.71 2.89
C SER A 167 2.96 -6.87 4.07
N ARG A 168 4.18 -7.10 4.55
CA ARG A 168 4.74 -6.31 5.64
C ARG A 168 5.15 -4.94 5.11
N ALA A 169 4.59 -3.89 5.71
CA ALA A 169 4.90 -2.52 5.40
C ALA A 169 5.57 -1.83 6.59
N THR A 170 6.49 -0.93 6.32
CA THR A 170 7.18 -0.13 7.35
C THR A 170 6.38 1.14 7.61
N PRO A 171 6.01 1.44 8.89
CA PRO A 171 5.37 2.70 9.23
C PRO A 171 6.28 3.88 8.91
N VAL A 172 5.70 4.96 8.37
CA VAL A 172 6.36 6.23 8.11
C VAL A 172 5.52 7.37 8.65
N ASP A 173 6.17 8.49 9.00
CA ASP A 173 5.47 9.65 9.55
C ASP A 173 4.53 10.29 8.54
N LYS A 174 4.97 10.36 7.26
CA LYS A 174 4.22 10.96 6.17
C LYS A 174 4.71 10.42 4.82
N CYS A 175 3.80 10.26 3.87
CA CYS A 175 4.15 10.09 2.47
C CYS A 175 4.33 11.48 1.81
N VAL A 176 5.21 11.54 0.83
CA VAL A 176 5.34 12.70 -0.06
C VAL A 176 4.52 12.39 -1.31
N PRO A 177 3.43 13.12 -1.56
CA PRO A 177 2.62 12.90 -2.76
C PRO A 177 3.45 13.10 -4.03
N GLN A 178 3.27 12.22 -5.01
CA GLN A 178 3.79 12.37 -6.36
C GLN A 178 2.71 12.99 -7.24
N GLU A 179 3.13 13.86 -8.18
CA GLU A 179 2.26 14.41 -9.22
C GLU A 179 2.20 13.50 -10.45
N GLU A 180 3.28 12.74 -10.68
CA GLU A 180 3.42 11.86 -11.85
C GLU A 180 3.42 10.39 -11.41
N ASP A 181 2.68 9.56 -12.11
CA ASP A 181 2.61 8.13 -11.87
C ASP A 181 3.60 7.37 -12.76
N LEU A 182 4.38 6.47 -12.18
CA LEU A 182 5.37 5.66 -12.89
C LEU A 182 4.76 4.85 -14.06
N PHE A 183 3.57 4.30 -13.86
CA PHE A 183 2.88 3.48 -14.87
C PHE A 183 2.24 4.32 -15.96
N GLU A 184 1.80 5.55 -15.64
CA GLU A 184 1.31 6.51 -16.63
C GLU A 184 2.44 6.99 -17.55
N GLN A 185 3.61 7.32 -16.98
CA GLN A 185 4.80 7.68 -17.75
C GLN A 185 5.20 6.58 -18.72
N LEU A 186 5.19 5.31 -18.27
CA LEU A 186 5.46 4.16 -19.10
C LEU A 186 4.54 4.10 -20.34
N GLY A 187 3.24 4.35 -20.14
CA GLY A 187 2.28 4.38 -21.22
C GLY A 187 2.58 5.48 -22.26
N LEU A 188 2.98 6.65 -21.79
CA LEU A 188 3.34 7.78 -22.67
C LEU A 188 4.63 7.49 -23.45
N GLU A 189 5.65 6.89 -22.83
CA GLU A 189 6.90 6.50 -23.50
C GLU A 189 6.66 5.45 -24.60
N THR A 190 5.79 4.47 -24.35
CA THR A 190 5.47 3.42 -25.33
C THR A 190 4.73 3.99 -26.54
N LEU A 191 3.75 4.87 -26.32
CA LEU A 191 3.04 5.54 -27.42
C LEU A 191 3.94 6.45 -28.25
N ALA A 192 4.94 7.07 -27.63
CA ALA A 192 5.90 7.92 -28.33
C ALA A 192 6.91 7.13 -29.18
N ALA A 193 7.16 5.86 -28.84
CA ALA A 193 8.05 4.98 -29.57
C ALA A 193 7.41 4.36 -30.83
N GLU A 194 6.06 4.35 -30.92
CA GLU A 194 5.30 3.85 -32.07
C GLU A 194 5.01 4.92 -33.15
N LEU A 195 5.35 6.20 -32.90
CA LEU A 195 5.18 7.34 -33.84
C LEU A 195 6.47 7.69 -34.56
#